data_b9dc72c4f908b176d388b9c1169345af
#
_entry.id   b9dc72c4f908b176d388b9c1169345af
#
_cell.length_a   1.000
_cell.length_b   1.000
_cell.length_c   1.000
_cell.angle_alpha   90.00
_cell.angle_beta   90.00
_cell.angle_gamma   90.00
#
_symmetry.space_group_name_H-M   'P 1'
#
loop_
_entity.id
_entity.type
_entity.pdbx_description
1 polymer ?
#
loop_
_entity_poly.entity_id
_entity_poly.type
_entity_poly.pdbx_seq_one_letter_code
_entity_poly.pdbx_strand_id
1 'polypeptide(L)'
;MSIRSSLVVGFTGVALAAALAPAQAQTCQFLAPVGGNGTTNVITKTIGAGNPFGRPNWNTDFFVTQPYGSFKFFFTADSSVSATYPIQGYLKFTDGSSLQVINESFAPQMGTGRMWGPFPAIPGKTVSQLNFKIGASADQAATGFTYRISTMGCN
;
A
#
# COMPACT_ATOMS: atom_id res chain seq x y z
N MET A 1 73.58 -4.16 39.85
CA MET A 1 73.30 -4.54 38.44
C MET A 1 71.90 -5.06 38.40
N SER A 2 70.93 -4.21 37.97
CA SER A 2 69.51 -4.49 38.07
C SER A 2 68.97 -4.63 36.66
N ILE A 3 68.48 -5.81 36.34
CA ILE A 3 67.88 -6.12 35.04
C ILE A 3 66.37 -5.85 35.14
N ARG A 4 65.86 -4.87 34.39
CA ARG A 4 64.43 -4.62 34.26
C ARG A 4 63.87 -5.40 33.06
N SER A 5 63.02 -6.38 33.34
CA SER A 5 62.27 -7.11 32.32
C SER A 5 60.99 -6.26 31.91
N SER A 6 60.93 -5.86 30.65
CA SER A 6 59.77 -5.23 30.07
C SER A 6 58.81 -6.30 29.56
N LEU A 7 57.56 -6.30 30.08
CA LEU A 7 56.46 -7.14 29.65
C LEU A 7 55.78 -6.45 28.47
N VAL A 8 55.81 -7.04 27.26
CA VAL A 8 55.05 -6.60 26.08
C VAL A 8 53.70 -7.31 26.09
N VAL A 9 52.62 -6.58 26.35
CA VAL A 9 51.23 -7.07 26.24
C VAL A 9 50.77 -6.88 24.81
N GLY A 10 50.69 -7.98 24.08
CA GLY A 10 50.12 -7.98 22.73
C GLY A 10 48.60 -7.93 22.77
N PHE A 11 47.99 -6.84 22.24
CA PHE A 11 46.56 -6.74 21.99
C PHE A 11 46.23 -7.45 20.67
N THR A 12 45.60 -8.61 20.72
CA THR A 12 45.00 -9.27 19.57
C THR A 12 43.61 -8.68 19.33
N GLY A 13 43.50 -7.77 18.37
CA GLY A 13 42.22 -7.22 17.91
C GLY A 13 41.46 -8.28 17.11
N VAL A 14 40.34 -8.74 17.64
CA VAL A 14 39.36 -9.57 16.90
C VAL A 14 38.54 -8.64 16.01
N ALA A 15 38.81 -8.67 14.70
CA ALA A 15 37.97 -7.98 13.71
C ALA A 15 36.66 -8.76 13.53
N LEU A 16 35.52 -8.24 14.06
CA LEU A 16 34.20 -8.75 13.75
C LEU A 16 33.87 -8.31 12.30
N ALA A 17 33.96 -9.23 11.36
CA ALA A 17 33.41 -9.06 10.03
C ALA A 17 31.87 -9.17 10.11
N ALA A 18 31.15 -8.04 10.13
CA ALA A 18 29.73 -8.02 9.97
C ALA A 18 29.41 -8.46 8.53
N ALA A 19 28.88 -9.66 8.36
CA ALA A 19 28.38 -10.14 7.08
C ALA A 19 27.15 -9.32 6.71
N LEU A 20 27.29 -8.43 5.74
CA LEU A 20 26.16 -7.74 5.10
C LEU A 20 25.36 -8.79 4.33
N ALA A 21 24.23 -9.25 4.87
CA ALA A 21 23.30 -10.08 4.14
C ALA A 21 22.78 -9.28 2.93
N PRO A 22 22.76 -9.85 1.71
CA PRO A 22 22.23 -9.17 0.56
C PRO A 22 20.75 -8.84 0.81
N ALA A 23 20.37 -7.57 0.66
CA ALA A 23 18.98 -7.17 0.69
C ALA A 23 18.26 -7.86 -0.46
N GLN A 24 17.38 -8.80 -0.18
CA GLN A 24 16.57 -9.43 -1.22
C GLN A 24 15.59 -8.39 -1.76
N ALA A 25 15.65 -8.16 -3.08
CA ALA A 25 14.71 -7.27 -3.75
C ALA A 25 13.29 -7.86 -3.62
N GLN A 26 12.37 -7.07 -3.06
CA GLN A 26 10.97 -7.48 -2.90
C GLN A 26 10.33 -7.65 -4.29
N THR A 27 9.82 -8.84 -4.58
CA THR A 27 9.07 -9.11 -5.82
C THR A 27 7.61 -8.74 -5.61
N CYS A 28 7.10 -7.81 -6.41
CA CYS A 28 5.72 -7.36 -6.34
C CYS A 28 4.95 -7.64 -7.63
N GLN A 29 3.69 -8.01 -7.52
CA GLN A 29 2.77 -8.24 -8.64
C GLN A 29 1.50 -7.41 -8.46
N PHE A 30 1.00 -6.83 -9.56
CA PHE A 30 -0.29 -6.17 -9.56
C PHE A 30 -1.41 -7.18 -9.35
N LEU A 31 -2.41 -6.78 -8.56
CA LEU A 31 -3.60 -7.56 -8.31
C LEU A 31 -4.71 -7.18 -9.29
N ALA A 32 -5.47 -8.19 -9.73
CA ALA A 32 -6.58 -7.97 -10.65
C ALA A 32 -7.81 -7.38 -9.92
N PRO A 33 -8.48 -6.39 -10.47
CA PRO A 33 -9.71 -5.84 -9.90
C PRO A 33 -10.87 -6.84 -10.03
N VAL A 34 -11.73 -6.87 -9.02
CA VAL A 34 -12.97 -7.66 -9.04
C VAL A 34 -13.94 -7.08 -10.05
N GLY A 35 -14.47 -7.92 -10.95
CA GLY A 35 -15.37 -7.49 -12.02
C GLY A 35 -14.68 -6.80 -13.20
N GLY A 36 -13.34 -6.78 -13.22
CA GLY A 36 -12.57 -6.33 -14.37
C GLY A 36 -12.58 -7.36 -15.51
N ASN A 37 -12.16 -6.91 -16.69
CA ASN A 37 -12.06 -7.78 -17.89
C ASN A 37 -10.78 -8.64 -17.92
N GLY A 38 -9.98 -8.64 -16.85
CA GLY A 38 -8.72 -9.37 -16.75
C GLY A 38 -7.55 -8.79 -17.54
N THR A 39 -7.74 -7.70 -18.27
CA THR A 39 -6.70 -7.10 -19.12
C THR A 39 -5.97 -5.92 -18.49
N THR A 40 -6.54 -5.32 -17.45
CA THR A 40 -5.92 -4.20 -16.75
C THR A 40 -5.97 -4.38 -15.24
N ASN A 41 -4.86 -4.01 -14.59
CA ASN A 41 -4.73 -3.99 -13.13
C ASN A 41 -4.85 -2.55 -12.57
N VAL A 42 -5.05 -1.57 -13.43
CA VAL A 42 -5.26 -0.16 -13.07
C VAL A 42 -6.69 0.21 -13.40
N ILE A 43 -7.41 0.71 -12.41
CA ILE A 43 -8.81 1.13 -12.55
C ILE A 43 -8.87 2.65 -12.56
N THR A 44 -9.45 3.21 -13.60
CA THR A 44 -9.82 4.62 -13.68
C THR A 44 -11.27 4.78 -13.24
N LYS A 45 -11.51 5.72 -12.34
CA LYS A 45 -12.85 6.09 -11.87
C LYS A 45 -13.04 7.60 -11.89
N THR A 46 -14.29 8.00 -12.14
CA THR A 46 -14.72 9.38 -12.00
C THR A 46 -15.81 9.45 -10.94
N ILE A 47 -15.69 10.40 -10.02
CA ILE A 47 -16.70 10.66 -9.01
C ILE A 47 -17.90 11.29 -9.68
N GLY A 48 -19.01 10.56 -9.71
CA GLY A 48 -20.29 11.06 -10.22
C GLY A 48 -21.03 11.94 -9.20
N ALA A 49 -22.01 12.70 -9.68
CA ALA A 49 -22.97 13.39 -8.80
C ALA A 49 -23.66 12.37 -7.90
N GLY A 50 -23.77 12.68 -6.61
CA GLY A 50 -24.51 11.85 -5.67
C GLY A 50 -25.95 11.69 -6.17
N ASN A 51 -26.33 10.47 -6.54
CA ASN A 51 -27.70 10.19 -6.89
C ASN A 51 -28.49 10.02 -5.58
N PRO A 52 -29.58 10.77 -5.34
CA PRO A 52 -30.40 10.63 -4.13
C PRO A 52 -30.97 9.21 -3.95
N PHE A 53 -31.03 8.40 -5.01
CA PHE A 53 -31.52 7.02 -5.00
C PHE A 53 -30.44 5.95 -5.22
N GLY A 54 -29.17 6.33 -5.42
CA GLY A 54 -28.06 5.41 -5.66
C GLY A 54 -26.88 5.72 -4.76
N ARG A 55 -26.25 4.68 -4.22
CA ARG A 55 -24.94 4.83 -3.57
C ARG A 55 -23.88 4.79 -4.67
N PRO A 56 -23.15 5.89 -4.92
CA PRO A 56 -21.97 5.83 -5.79
C PRO A 56 -21.05 4.72 -5.31
N ASN A 57 -20.60 3.85 -6.21
CA ASN A 57 -19.68 2.79 -5.85
C ASN A 57 -18.26 3.37 -5.71
N TRP A 58 -17.93 3.81 -4.52
CA TRP A 58 -16.61 4.33 -4.18
C TRP A 58 -15.57 3.23 -3.91
N ASN A 59 -16.03 2.00 -3.72
CA ASN A 59 -15.19 0.85 -3.44
C ASN A 59 -14.65 0.24 -4.73
N THR A 60 -13.42 -0.23 -4.66
CA THR A 60 -12.83 -1.12 -5.65
C THR A 60 -12.16 -2.25 -4.91
N ASP A 61 -12.57 -3.46 -5.20
CA ASP A 61 -11.96 -4.67 -4.66
C ASP A 61 -10.96 -5.24 -5.65
N PHE A 62 -9.85 -5.78 -5.13
CA PHE A 62 -8.82 -6.46 -5.91
C PHE A 62 -8.62 -7.86 -5.35
N PHE A 63 -8.57 -8.86 -6.23
CA PHE A 63 -8.39 -10.25 -5.84
C PHE A 63 -6.96 -10.52 -5.34
N VAL A 64 -6.86 -11.26 -4.23
CA VAL A 64 -5.61 -11.86 -3.77
C VAL A 64 -5.68 -13.36 -4.06
N THR A 65 -4.98 -13.81 -5.08
CA THR A 65 -5.06 -15.18 -5.61
C THR A 65 -4.01 -16.13 -5.05
N GLN A 66 -3.02 -15.59 -4.34
CA GLN A 66 -1.95 -16.35 -3.69
C GLN A 66 -1.48 -15.62 -2.42
N PRO A 67 -0.79 -16.30 -1.50
CA PRO A 67 -0.21 -15.64 -0.34
C PRO A 67 0.86 -14.61 -0.74
N TYR A 68 0.83 -13.46 -0.09
CA TYR A 68 1.86 -12.42 -0.17
C TYR A 68 2.28 -12.01 1.24
N GLY A 69 3.54 -11.62 1.39
CA GLY A 69 4.09 -11.14 2.65
C GLY A 69 3.66 -9.72 3.00
N SER A 70 3.31 -8.90 1.98
CA SER A 70 2.86 -7.52 2.17
C SER A 70 2.06 -7.00 0.99
N PHE A 71 1.40 -5.84 1.19
CA PHE A 71 0.49 -5.21 0.22
C PHE A 71 0.78 -3.72 0.07
N LYS A 72 0.62 -3.22 -1.15
CA LYS A 72 0.76 -1.79 -1.49
C LYS A 72 -0.48 -1.30 -2.23
N PHE A 73 -0.84 -0.04 -1.98
CA PHE A 73 -1.94 0.66 -2.65
C PHE A 73 -1.38 1.87 -3.39
N PHE A 74 -1.85 2.09 -4.61
CA PHE A 74 -1.41 3.21 -5.47
C PHE A 74 -2.61 4.02 -5.92
N PHE A 75 -2.43 5.33 -5.91
CA PHE A 75 -3.41 6.31 -6.35
C PHE A 75 -2.73 7.35 -7.22
N THR A 76 -3.41 7.81 -8.25
CA THR A 76 -2.99 8.96 -9.07
C THR A 76 -4.22 9.82 -9.37
N ALA A 77 -4.12 11.11 -9.12
CA ALA A 77 -5.14 12.08 -9.51
C ALA A 77 -4.98 12.45 -10.99
N ASP A 78 -6.02 12.20 -11.80
CA ASP A 78 -6.01 12.52 -13.23
C ASP A 78 -6.69 13.86 -13.54
N SER A 79 -7.46 14.41 -12.61
CA SER A 79 -8.06 15.73 -12.76
C SER A 79 -7.93 16.55 -11.49
N SER A 80 -7.91 17.88 -11.65
CA SER A 80 -7.92 18.80 -10.53
C SER A 80 -9.35 19.19 -10.20
N VAL A 81 -9.84 18.71 -9.07
CA VAL A 81 -11.05 19.23 -8.44
C VAL A 81 -10.67 19.67 -7.05
N SER A 82 -10.98 20.90 -6.68
CA SER A 82 -10.62 21.48 -5.40
C SER A 82 -11.53 20.94 -4.30
N ALA A 83 -11.35 19.67 -3.93
CA ALA A 83 -12.13 19.03 -2.88
C ALA A 83 -11.24 18.08 -2.08
N THR A 84 -11.65 17.84 -0.83
CA THR A 84 -11.01 16.86 0.05
C THR A 84 -11.74 15.53 -0.06
N TYR A 85 -10.98 14.46 -0.26
CA TYR A 85 -11.49 13.11 -0.39
C TYR A 85 -11.02 12.25 0.78
N PRO A 86 -11.93 11.56 1.49
CA PRO A 86 -11.54 10.49 2.40
C PRO A 86 -11.03 9.31 1.58
N ILE A 87 -9.90 8.76 2.02
CA ILE A 87 -9.25 7.61 1.40
C ILE A 87 -9.10 6.51 2.44
N GLN A 88 -9.64 5.35 2.12
CA GLN A 88 -9.64 4.20 3.00
C GLN A 88 -9.14 2.96 2.25
N GLY A 89 -8.28 2.18 2.90
CA GLY A 89 -7.80 0.91 2.40
C GLY A 89 -8.01 -0.20 3.42
N TYR A 90 -8.40 -1.37 2.96
CA TYR A 90 -8.68 -2.52 3.82
C TYR A 90 -8.05 -3.79 3.28
N LEU A 91 -7.52 -4.60 4.18
CA LEU A 91 -7.25 -6.02 3.94
C LEU A 91 -8.50 -6.79 4.35
N LYS A 92 -9.11 -7.53 3.41
CA LYS A 92 -10.24 -8.43 3.68
C LYS A 92 -9.75 -9.86 3.78
N PHE A 93 -10.17 -10.57 4.80
CA PHE A 93 -9.71 -11.92 5.07
C PHE A 93 -10.75 -12.97 4.68
N THR A 94 -10.28 -14.21 4.49
CA THR A 94 -11.15 -15.35 4.14
C THR A 94 -12.15 -15.70 5.24
N ASP A 95 -11.91 -15.29 6.48
CA ASP A 95 -12.83 -15.47 7.61
C ASP A 95 -13.96 -14.42 7.67
N GLY A 96 -14.04 -13.53 6.65
CA GLY A 96 -15.03 -12.46 6.59
C GLY A 96 -14.66 -11.20 7.39
N SER A 97 -13.59 -11.22 8.17
CA SER A 97 -13.11 -10.04 8.88
C SER A 97 -12.32 -9.11 7.95
N SER A 98 -12.08 -7.86 8.38
CA SER A 98 -11.26 -6.89 7.66
C SER A 98 -10.41 -6.06 8.61
N LEU A 99 -9.28 -5.58 8.10
CA LEU A 99 -8.38 -4.64 8.77
C LEU A 99 -8.24 -3.38 7.95
N GLN A 100 -8.58 -2.23 8.53
CA GLN A 100 -8.32 -0.93 7.91
C GLN A 100 -6.84 -0.60 8.05
N VAL A 101 -6.17 -0.38 6.91
CA VAL A 101 -4.74 -0.04 6.84
C VAL A 101 -4.49 1.38 6.35
N ILE A 102 -5.48 2.00 5.69
CA ILE A 102 -5.45 3.40 5.27
C ILE A 102 -6.72 4.08 5.77
N ASN A 103 -6.55 5.23 6.42
CA ASN A 103 -7.64 6.09 6.86
C ASN A 103 -7.16 7.55 6.94
N GLU A 104 -7.24 8.24 5.83
CA GLU A 104 -6.82 9.64 5.74
C GLU A 104 -7.68 10.42 4.75
N SER A 105 -7.55 11.74 4.76
CA SER A 105 -8.22 12.62 3.83
C SER A 105 -7.23 13.65 3.30
N PHE A 106 -7.27 13.93 2.01
CA PHE A 106 -6.47 14.98 1.40
C PHE A 106 -7.11 15.52 0.12
N ALA A 107 -6.65 16.70 -0.30
CA ALA A 107 -7.03 17.31 -1.57
C ALA A 107 -5.91 17.05 -2.59
N PRO A 108 -6.04 16.05 -3.47
CA PRO A 108 -5.01 15.71 -4.44
C PRO A 108 -4.93 16.76 -5.54
N GLN A 109 -3.71 17.09 -5.94
CA GLN A 109 -3.47 17.91 -7.14
C GLN A 109 -3.37 17.00 -8.37
N MET A 110 -3.78 17.52 -9.53
CA MET A 110 -3.69 16.79 -10.80
C MET A 110 -2.24 16.30 -11.04
N GLY A 111 -2.11 15.07 -11.52
CA GLY A 111 -0.83 14.43 -11.78
C GLY A 111 -0.08 13.94 -10.54
N THR A 112 -0.60 14.18 -9.33
CA THR A 112 0.05 13.66 -8.13
C THR A 112 -0.28 12.20 -7.91
N GLY A 113 0.77 11.41 -7.65
CA GLY A 113 0.67 10.02 -7.25
C GLY A 113 0.94 9.85 -5.76
N ARG A 114 0.31 8.86 -5.15
CA ARG A 114 0.57 8.45 -3.78
C ARG A 114 0.58 6.93 -3.64
N MET A 115 1.49 6.45 -2.83
CA MET A 115 1.60 5.04 -2.47
C MET A 115 1.49 4.89 -0.95
N TRP A 116 0.76 3.87 -0.52
CA TRP A 116 0.69 3.43 0.88
C TRP A 116 1.18 2.00 1.01
N GLY A 117 1.83 1.70 2.12
CA GLY A 117 2.45 0.43 2.43
C GLY A 117 3.98 0.46 2.26
N PRO A 118 4.65 -0.70 2.31
CA PRO A 118 4.03 -2.04 2.38
C PRO A 118 3.34 -2.30 3.72
N PHE A 119 2.10 -2.81 3.65
CA PHE A 119 1.38 -3.30 4.83
C PHE A 119 1.63 -4.80 4.97
N PRO A 120 2.17 -5.29 6.10
CA PRO A 120 2.48 -6.69 6.26
C PRO A 120 1.21 -7.56 6.31
N ALA A 121 1.32 -8.78 5.80
CA ALA A 121 0.31 -9.80 6.04
C ALA A 121 0.17 -10.09 7.53
N ILE A 122 -1.05 -10.41 7.97
CA ILE A 122 -1.33 -10.69 9.38
C ILE A 122 -1.10 -12.18 9.65
N PRO A 123 -0.24 -12.55 10.61
CA PRO A 123 -0.03 -13.94 10.98
C PRO A 123 -1.34 -14.64 11.33
N GLY A 124 -1.55 -15.84 10.79
CA GLY A 124 -2.76 -16.64 11.02
C GLY A 124 -4.01 -16.18 10.26
N LYS A 125 -3.93 -15.15 9.42
CA LYS A 125 -5.03 -14.69 8.56
C LYS A 125 -4.63 -14.74 7.09
N THR A 126 -5.54 -15.19 6.25
CA THR A 126 -5.38 -15.21 4.80
C THR A 126 -6.11 -14.04 4.18
N VAL A 127 -5.39 -13.13 3.52
CA VAL A 127 -6.00 -12.03 2.77
C VAL A 127 -6.62 -12.58 1.49
N SER A 128 -7.89 -12.31 1.26
CA SER A 128 -8.64 -12.72 0.06
C SER A 128 -8.84 -11.58 -0.93
N GLN A 129 -8.95 -10.35 -0.42
CA GLN A 129 -9.14 -9.16 -1.24
C GLN A 129 -8.50 -7.94 -0.58
N LEU A 130 -8.10 -6.98 -1.40
CA LEU A 130 -7.84 -5.61 -0.98
C LEU A 130 -9.01 -4.74 -1.39
N ASN A 131 -9.52 -3.92 -0.47
CA ASN A 131 -10.55 -2.94 -0.79
C ASN A 131 -9.94 -1.54 -0.74
N PHE A 132 -10.15 -0.77 -1.80
CA PHE A 132 -9.71 0.61 -1.88
C PHE A 132 -10.93 1.51 -2.11
N LYS A 133 -11.18 2.41 -1.19
CA LYS A 133 -12.32 3.30 -1.19
C LYS A 133 -11.83 4.75 -1.25
N ILE A 134 -12.23 5.48 -2.30
CA ILE A 134 -11.90 6.88 -2.53
C ILE A 134 -13.21 7.68 -2.56
N GLY A 135 -13.37 8.58 -1.63
CA GLY A 135 -14.60 9.39 -1.51
C GLY A 135 -15.62 8.69 -0.59
N ALA A 136 -16.64 9.12 -0.39
CA ALA A 136 -17.93 9.66 -0.36
C ALA A 136 -17.81 11.13 0.10
N SER A 137 -17.71 12.04 -0.82
CA SER A 137 -17.81 13.46 -0.48
C SER A 137 -19.29 13.86 -0.59
N ALA A 138 -19.81 14.46 0.45
CA ALA A 138 -21.09 15.19 0.38
C ALA A 138 -20.94 16.51 -0.39
N ASP A 139 -19.71 16.89 -0.75
CA ASP A 139 -19.39 18.09 -1.49
C ASP A 139 -19.70 17.89 -2.99
N GLN A 140 -20.61 18.68 -3.52
CA GLN A 140 -20.91 18.70 -4.95
C GLN A 140 -19.68 19.10 -5.80
N ALA A 141 -18.74 19.87 -5.23
CA ALA A 141 -17.48 20.21 -5.86
C ALA A 141 -16.58 18.98 -6.11
N ALA A 142 -16.81 17.87 -5.43
CA ALA A 142 -16.09 16.61 -5.65
C ALA A 142 -16.52 15.89 -6.94
N THR A 143 -17.63 16.27 -7.55
CA THR A 143 -18.16 15.66 -8.77
C THR A 143 -17.23 15.92 -9.96
N GLY A 144 -16.97 14.90 -10.76
CA GLY A 144 -16.09 14.98 -11.93
C GLY A 144 -14.62 14.70 -11.65
N PHE A 145 -14.22 14.50 -10.38
CA PHE A 145 -12.84 14.12 -10.07
C PHE A 145 -12.53 12.73 -10.62
N THR A 146 -11.52 12.66 -11.47
CA THR A 146 -11.05 11.41 -12.07
C THR A 146 -9.71 10.99 -11.46
N TYR A 147 -9.59 9.71 -11.15
CA TYR A 147 -8.41 9.13 -10.53
C TYR A 147 -8.15 7.71 -11.02
N ARG A 148 -6.91 7.27 -10.90
CA ARG A 148 -6.49 5.89 -11.13
C ARG A 148 -6.04 5.25 -9.84
N ILE A 149 -6.38 3.99 -9.66
CA ILE A 149 -5.95 3.16 -8.54
C ILE A 149 -5.49 1.78 -8.99
N SER A 150 -4.55 1.23 -8.24
CA SER A 150 -4.10 -0.14 -8.37
C SER A 150 -3.56 -0.64 -7.02
N THR A 151 -3.38 -1.94 -6.90
CA THR A 151 -2.79 -2.56 -5.71
C THR A 151 -1.78 -3.61 -6.11
N MET A 152 -0.83 -3.91 -5.22
CA MET A 152 0.17 -4.97 -5.38
C MET A 152 0.24 -5.86 -4.17
N GLY A 153 0.48 -7.15 -4.41
CA GLY A 153 0.99 -8.10 -3.42
C GLY A 153 2.49 -8.31 -3.63
N CYS A 154 3.26 -8.38 -2.56
CA CYS A 154 4.72 -8.46 -2.57
C CYS A 154 5.24 -9.57 -1.65
N ASN A 155 6.33 -10.24 -2.09
CA ASN A 155 7.09 -11.25 -1.35
C ASN A 155 8.56 -10.87 -1.28
#